data_b7849fde0b33ae331bc371192a14e5a4
#
_entry.id   b7849fde0b33ae331bc371192a14e5a4
#
_cell.length_a   1.000
_cell.length_b   1.000
_cell.length_c   1.000
_cell.angle_alpha   90.00
_cell.angle_beta   90.00
_cell.angle_gamma   90.00
#
_symmetry.space_group_name_H-M   'P 1'
#
loop_
_entity.id
_entity.type
_entity.pdbx_description
1 polymer ?
#
loop_
_entity_poly.entity_id
_entity_poly.type
_entity_poly.pdbx_seq_one_letter_code
_entity_poly.pdbx_strand_id
1 'polypeptide(L)'
;MKYLLAMYLNPDVMAKLSEQDMDAIMTGHQDFIRTIRESGEMISTQALGAVADSSVVRVRGGLPAVTDGPFLESKEFLAGYYLVECASKERAVELAAMIPDAAVEGLGIEVREVVFFADAETEVPMA
;
A
#
# COMPACT_ATOMS: atom_id res chain seq x y z
N MET A 1 14.59 -6.55 8.30
CA MET A 1 13.46 -7.28 7.67
C MET A 1 12.57 -6.28 6.95
N LYS A 2 12.14 -6.63 5.76
CA LYS A 2 11.29 -5.74 4.97
C LYS A 2 9.83 -6.16 5.08
N TYR A 3 8.95 -5.17 5.24
CA TYR A 3 7.51 -5.37 5.33
C TYR A 3 6.78 -4.40 4.43
N LEU A 4 5.74 -4.91 3.79
CA LEU A 4 4.78 -4.11 3.05
C LEU A 4 3.62 -3.80 3.99
N LEU A 5 3.33 -2.52 4.16
CA LEU A 5 2.19 -2.03 4.93
C LEU A 5 1.16 -1.57 3.91
N ALA A 6 0.24 -2.46 3.58
CA ALA A 6 -0.70 -2.27 2.48
C ALA A 6 -2.00 -1.63 2.97
N MET A 7 -2.39 -0.54 2.31
CA MET A 7 -3.61 0.20 2.63
C MET A 7 -4.72 -0.24 1.69
N TYR A 8 -5.77 -0.84 2.26
CA TYR A 8 -6.96 -1.21 1.52
C TYR A 8 -8.06 -0.21 1.81
N LEU A 9 -8.68 0.30 0.75
CA LEU A 9 -9.79 1.24 0.87
C LEU A 9 -11.11 0.58 0.49
N ASN A 10 -12.16 1.07 1.13
CA ASN A 10 -13.54 0.69 0.85
C ASN A 10 -14.30 1.96 0.44
N PRO A 11 -14.84 2.02 -0.80
CA PRO A 11 -15.51 3.23 -1.29
C PRO A 11 -16.68 3.68 -0.40
N ASP A 12 -17.43 2.73 0.18
CA ASP A 12 -18.57 3.06 1.05
C ASP A 12 -18.11 3.73 2.33
N VAL A 13 -16.97 3.28 2.88
CA VAL A 13 -16.37 3.90 4.07
C VAL A 13 -15.85 5.29 3.70
N MET A 14 -15.13 5.40 2.58
CA MET A 14 -14.56 6.66 2.14
C MET A 14 -15.62 7.72 1.86
N ALA A 15 -16.76 7.32 1.31
CA ALA A 15 -17.87 8.24 1.01
C ALA A 15 -18.49 8.87 2.26
N LYS A 16 -18.32 8.26 3.42
CA LYS A 16 -18.84 8.77 4.70
C LYS A 16 -17.90 9.73 5.39
N LEU A 17 -16.66 9.85 4.91
CA LEU A 17 -15.67 10.74 5.50
C LEU A 17 -15.96 12.18 5.08
N SER A 18 -15.86 13.11 6.06
CA SER A 18 -15.97 14.54 5.79
C SER A 18 -14.69 15.03 5.12
N GLU A 19 -14.76 16.23 4.54
CA GLU A 19 -13.57 16.91 4.02
C GLU A 19 -12.52 17.10 5.12
N GLN A 20 -12.99 17.40 6.34
CA GLN A 20 -12.12 17.56 7.51
C GLN A 20 -11.44 16.25 7.88
N ASP A 21 -12.16 15.12 7.81
CA ASP A 21 -11.58 13.78 8.04
C ASP A 21 -10.49 13.47 6.99
N MET A 22 -10.75 13.79 5.74
CA MET A 22 -9.78 13.56 4.65
C MET A 22 -8.52 14.41 4.85
N ASP A 23 -8.66 15.66 5.27
CA ASP A 23 -7.53 16.53 5.57
C ASP A 23 -6.69 15.99 6.74
N ALA A 24 -7.36 15.46 7.77
CA ALA A 24 -6.67 14.85 8.91
C ALA A 24 -5.88 13.60 8.50
N ILE A 25 -6.46 12.77 7.62
CA ILE A 25 -5.77 11.59 7.09
C ILE A 25 -4.52 12.02 6.29
N MET A 26 -4.66 13.03 5.44
CA MET A 26 -3.55 13.55 4.63
C MET A 26 -2.41 14.06 5.50
N THR A 27 -2.75 14.85 6.53
CA THR A 27 -1.76 15.36 7.50
C THR A 27 -1.10 14.20 8.25
N GLY A 28 -1.88 13.19 8.63
CA GLY A 28 -1.37 12.00 9.31
C GLY A 28 -0.38 11.21 8.46
N HIS A 29 -0.62 11.11 7.15
CA HIS A 29 0.34 10.48 6.23
C HIS A 29 1.65 11.27 6.15
N GLN A 30 1.58 12.59 6.08
CA GLN A 30 2.76 13.44 6.07
C GLN A 30 3.60 13.25 7.34
N ASP A 31 2.93 13.21 8.50
CA ASP A 31 3.59 12.98 9.79
C ASP A 31 4.21 11.59 9.87
N PHE A 32 3.51 10.58 9.37
CA PHE A 32 4.03 9.21 9.34
C PHE A 32 5.28 9.12 8.47
N ILE A 33 5.26 9.70 7.27
CA ILE A 33 6.42 9.72 6.35
C ILE A 33 7.61 10.38 7.05
N ARG A 34 7.40 11.51 7.71
CA ARG A 34 8.46 12.18 8.45
C ARG A 34 9.04 11.27 9.54
N THR A 35 8.18 10.62 10.29
CA THR A 35 8.57 9.73 11.38
C THR A 35 9.45 8.57 10.89
N ILE A 36 9.04 7.89 9.84
CA ILE A 36 9.79 6.73 9.35
C ILE A 36 11.04 7.11 8.55
N ARG A 37 11.08 8.31 8.00
CA ARG A 37 12.32 8.86 7.42
C ARG A 37 13.34 9.15 8.52
N GLU A 38 12.92 9.78 9.60
CA GLU A 38 13.79 10.12 10.73
C GLU A 38 14.32 8.87 11.41
N SER A 39 13.50 7.83 11.52
CA SER A 39 13.92 6.55 12.11
C SER A 39 14.79 5.70 11.17
N GLY A 40 14.85 6.05 9.89
CA GLY A 40 15.59 5.29 8.89
C GLY A 40 14.85 4.03 8.40
N GLU A 41 13.58 3.89 8.74
CA GLU A 41 12.82 2.69 8.40
C GLU A 41 12.11 2.76 7.04
N MET A 42 11.99 3.94 6.44
CA MET A 42 11.31 4.09 5.16
C MET A 42 12.18 3.64 3.99
N ILE A 43 11.65 2.75 3.15
CA ILE A 43 12.24 2.44 1.84
C ILE A 43 11.51 3.24 0.77
N SER A 44 10.20 3.08 0.66
CA SER A 44 9.39 3.78 -0.33
C SER A 44 7.92 3.78 0.05
N THR A 45 7.16 4.60 -0.65
CA THR A 45 5.69 4.60 -0.57
C THR A 45 5.12 4.95 -1.93
N GLN A 46 3.99 4.35 -2.27
CA GLN A 46 3.25 4.64 -3.48
C GLN A 46 1.75 4.71 -3.16
N ALA A 47 1.07 5.68 -3.77
CA ALA A 47 -0.37 5.72 -3.81
C ALA A 47 -0.81 5.35 -5.23
N LEU A 48 -1.81 4.50 -5.33
CA LEU A 48 -2.30 4.00 -6.61
C LEU A 48 -3.48 4.82 -7.12
N GLY A 49 -3.64 4.86 -8.42
CA GLY A 49 -4.76 5.55 -9.06
C GLY A 49 -6.10 4.84 -8.85
N ALA A 50 -7.15 5.43 -9.40
CA ALA A 50 -8.51 4.90 -9.27
C ALA A 50 -8.62 3.50 -9.86
N VAL A 51 -9.31 2.61 -9.14
CA VAL A 51 -9.51 1.21 -9.55
C VAL A 51 -10.22 1.13 -10.91
N ALA A 52 -11.14 2.06 -11.18
CA ALA A 52 -11.87 2.11 -12.46
C ALA A 52 -10.95 2.33 -13.65
N ASP A 53 -9.76 2.91 -13.44
CA ASP A 53 -8.79 3.20 -14.49
C ASP A 53 -7.75 2.08 -14.65
N SER A 54 -7.90 0.98 -13.91
CA SER A 54 -6.97 -0.14 -13.99
C SER A 54 -7.27 -1.03 -15.20
N SER A 55 -6.27 -1.81 -15.59
CA SER A 55 -6.40 -2.79 -16.67
C SER A 55 -5.77 -4.10 -16.23
N VAL A 56 -6.33 -5.20 -16.70
CA VAL A 56 -5.80 -6.54 -16.45
C VAL A 56 -5.29 -7.11 -17.77
N VAL A 57 -4.06 -7.59 -17.75
CA VAL A 57 -3.43 -8.19 -18.93
C VAL A 57 -3.28 -9.68 -18.71
N ARG A 58 -3.80 -10.47 -19.66
CA ARG A 58 -3.59 -11.91 -19.72
C ARG A 58 -2.99 -12.26 -21.08
N VAL A 59 -2.19 -13.30 -21.11
CA VAL A 59 -1.64 -13.79 -22.38
C VAL A 59 -2.36 -15.09 -22.72
N ARG A 60 -2.98 -15.11 -23.91
CA ARG A 60 -3.71 -16.28 -24.43
C ARG A 60 -3.17 -16.60 -25.81
N GLY A 61 -2.67 -17.86 -26.00
CA GLY A 61 -2.10 -18.27 -27.27
C GLY A 61 -0.95 -17.41 -27.74
N GLY A 62 -0.13 -16.89 -26.81
CA GLY A 62 0.99 -16.01 -27.11
C GLY A 62 0.62 -14.55 -27.34
N LEU A 63 -0.67 -14.20 -27.27
CA LEU A 63 -1.15 -12.82 -27.51
C LEU A 63 -1.66 -12.20 -26.21
N PRO A 64 -1.33 -10.92 -25.95
CA PRO A 64 -1.88 -10.23 -24.80
C PRO A 64 -3.38 -9.93 -25.00
N ALA A 65 -4.16 -10.19 -23.95
CA ALA A 65 -5.56 -9.82 -23.86
C ALA A 65 -5.71 -8.81 -22.73
N VAL A 66 -6.25 -7.64 -23.01
CA VAL A 66 -6.39 -6.55 -22.04
C VAL A 66 -7.86 -6.35 -21.71
N THR A 67 -8.18 -6.34 -20.44
CA THR A 67 -9.52 -6.06 -19.92
C THR A 67 -9.43 -4.84 -19.00
N ASP A 68 -10.32 -3.88 -19.20
CA ASP A 68 -10.40 -2.72 -18.32
C ASP A 68 -11.03 -3.10 -16.98
N GLY A 69 -10.56 -2.44 -15.93
CA GLY A 69 -11.06 -2.63 -14.58
C GLY A 69 -10.12 -3.46 -13.71
N PRO A 70 -10.48 -3.67 -12.44
CA PRO A 70 -9.64 -4.39 -11.49
C PRO A 70 -9.61 -5.89 -11.76
N PHE A 71 -8.55 -6.54 -11.26
CA PHE A 71 -8.39 -8.00 -11.37
C PHE A 71 -9.54 -8.76 -10.70
N LEU A 72 -9.93 -8.28 -9.52
CA LEU A 72 -11.07 -8.81 -8.78
C LEU A 72 -12.06 -7.69 -8.51
N GLU A 73 -13.34 -7.99 -8.65
CA GLU A 73 -14.39 -7.12 -8.12
C GLU A 73 -14.48 -7.38 -6.61
N SER A 74 -14.25 -6.33 -5.83
CA SER A 74 -14.23 -6.41 -4.37
C SER A 74 -14.72 -5.10 -3.79
N LYS A 75 -15.26 -5.16 -2.57
CA LYS A 75 -15.63 -3.95 -1.82
C LYS A 75 -14.39 -3.20 -1.35
N GLU A 76 -13.27 -3.91 -1.21
CA GLU A 76 -12.01 -3.35 -0.75
C GLU A 76 -10.96 -3.59 -1.81
N PHE A 77 -10.09 -2.61 -2.01
CA PHE A 77 -9.03 -2.71 -3.00
C PHE A 77 -7.76 -2.04 -2.50
N LEU A 78 -6.62 -2.50 -3.00
CA LEU A 78 -5.33 -1.93 -2.67
C LEU A 78 -5.24 -0.51 -3.23
N ALA A 79 -5.03 0.46 -2.35
CA ALA A 79 -4.96 1.88 -2.71
C ALA A 79 -3.56 2.45 -2.62
N GLY A 80 -2.66 1.77 -1.91
CA GLY A 80 -1.28 2.21 -1.75
C GLY A 80 -0.57 1.38 -0.71
N TYR A 81 0.71 1.70 -0.49
CA TYR A 81 1.49 0.96 0.50
C TYR A 81 2.72 1.75 0.93
N TYR A 82 3.24 1.37 2.10
CA TYR A 82 4.57 1.74 2.57
C TYR A 82 5.44 0.49 2.57
N LEU A 83 6.64 0.60 2.04
CA LEU A 83 7.65 -0.43 2.15
C LEU A 83 8.67 0.04 3.20
N VAL A 84 8.85 -0.76 4.25
CA VAL A 84 9.73 -0.41 5.37
C VAL A 84 10.76 -1.50 5.62
N GLU A 85 11.91 -1.07 6.18
CA GLU A 85 12.92 -1.94 6.75
C GLU A 85 12.91 -1.74 8.25
N CYS A 86 12.62 -2.79 9.00
CA CYS A 86 12.52 -2.69 10.46
C CYS A 86 13.01 -3.97 11.14
N ALA A 87 13.12 -3.90 12.46
CA ALA A 87 13.79 -4.96 13.24
C ALA A 87 12.99 -6.27 13.31
N SER A 88 11.66 -6.18 13.28
CA SER A 88 10.80 -7.34 13.55
C SER A 88 9.40 -7.11 13.00
N LYS A 89 8.59 -8.19 12.98
CA LYS A 89 7.17 -8.10 12.65
C LYS A 89 6.43 -7.23 13.66
N GLU A 90 6.79 -7.34 14.94
CA GLU A 90 6.19 -6.54 16.01
C GLU A 90 6.39 -5.05 15.74
N ARG A 91 7.59 -4.68 15.29
CA ARG A 91 7.87 -3.29 14.91
C ARG A 91 7.05 -2.87 13.68
N ALA A 92 6.92 -3.74 12.69
CA ALA A 92 6.09 -3.46 11.50
C ALA A 92 4.63 -3.21 11.88
N VAL A 93 4.09 -3.97 12.83
CA VAL A 93 2.74 -3.79 13.36
C VAL A 93 2.60 -2.44 14.09
N GLU A 94 3.61 -2.08 14.90
CA GLU A 94 3.62 -0.76 15.54
C GLU A 94 3.60 0.37 14.51
N LEU A 95 4.40 0.25 13.46
CA LEU A 95 4.43 1.23 12.37
C LEU A 95 3.08 1.30 11.66
N ALA A 96 2.47 0.16 11.34
CA ALA A 96 1.16 0.10 10.69
C ALA A 96 0.08 0.81 11.52
N ALA A 97 0.13 0.66 12.85
CA ALA A 97 -0.82 1.31 13.75
C ALA A 97 -0.71 2.84 13.74
N MET A 98 0.41 3.38 13.27
CA MET A 98 0.64 4.83 13.17
C MET A 98 0.09 5.41 11.85
N ILE A 99 -0.23 4.58 10.87
CA ILE A 99 -0.82 5.02 9.61
C ILE A 99 -2.27 5.46 9.89
N PRO A 100 -2.67 6.68 9.47
CA PRO A 100 -3.99 7.20 9.83
C PRO A 100 -5.15 6.32 9.41
N ASP A 101 -5.04 5.61 8.30
CA ASP A 101 -6.09 4.70 7.81
C ASP A 101 -6.41 3.59 8.82
N ALA A 102 -5.44 3.17 9.63
CA ALA A 102 -5.64 2.12 10.63
C ALA A 102 -6.66 2.53 11.70
N ALA A 103 -6.84 3.82 11.94
CA ALA A 103 -7.77 4.36 12.93
C ALA A 103 -9.16 4.66 12.35
N VAL A 104 -9.35 4.50 11.05
CA VAL A 104 -10.65 4.74 10.41
C VAL A 104 -11.49 3.47 10.51
N GLU A 105 -12.67 3.58 11.09
CA GLU A 105 -13.59 2.44 11.21
C GLU A 105 -13.92 1.88 9.81
N GLY A 106 -13.74 0.58 9.64
CA GLY A 106 -13.98 -0.10 8.37
C GLY A 106 -12.77 -0.17 7.45
N LEU A 107 -11.66 0.47 7.80
CA LEU A 107 -10.39 0.36 7.08
C LEU A 107 -9.36 -0.39 7.93
N GLY A 108 -8.25 -0.77 7.32
CA GLY A 108 -7.16 -1.45 8.01
C GLY A 108 -5.91 -1.51 7.17
N ILE A 109 -4.83 -1.93 7.80
CA ILE A 109 -3.52 -2.07 7.16
C ILE A 109 -3.12 -3.54 7.22
N GLU A 110 -2.83 -4.11 6.05
CA GLU A 110 -2.24 -5.45 6.00
C GLU A 110 -0.74 -5.35 6.14
N VAL A 111 -0.17 -6.10 7.08
CA VAL A 111 1.27 -6.17 7.31
C VAL A 111 1.78 -7.48 6.70
N ARG A 112 2.65 -7.39 5.69
CA ARG A 112 3.14 -8.56 4.98
C ARG A 112 4.64 -8.52 4.82
N GLU A 113 5.31 -9.61 5.19
CA GLU A 113 6.75 -9.72 5.00
C GLU A 113 7.09 -9.77 3.51
N VAL A 114 8.14 -9.02 3.13
CA VAL A 114 8.70 -9.06 1.79
C VAL A 114 9.86 -10.04 1.81
N VAL A 115 9.69 -11.17 1.16
CA VAL A 115 10.68 -12.26 1.16
C VAL A 115 11.70 -12.13 0.02
N PHE A 116 11.42 -11.31 -0.98
CA PHE A 116 12.37 -10.99 -2.04
C PHE A 116 12.22 -9.51 -2.38
N PHE A 117 13.35 -8.82 -2.42
CA PHE A 117 13.41 -7.40 -2.78
C PHE A 117 14.50 -7.18 -3.80
N ALA A 118 14.17 -6.43 -4.85
CA ALA A 118 15.15 -5.94 -5.81
C ALA A 118 14.75 -4.55 -6.28
N ASP A 119 15.74 -3.69 -6.50
CA ASP A 119 15.57 -2.38 -7.13
C ASP A 119 16.53 -2.28 -8.32
N ALA A 120 16.62 -1.10 -8.92
CA ALA A 120 17.48 -0.89 -10.10
C ALA A 120 18.97 -1.12 -9.81
N GLU A 121 19.36 -1.03 -8.55
CA GLU A 121 20.77 -1.20 -8.11
C GLU A 121 21.08 -2.61 -7.64
N THR A 122 20.06 -3.46 -7.50
CA THR A 122 20.23 -4.80 -6.97
C THR A 122 20.78 -5.73 -8.06
N GLU A 123 21.86 -6.44 -7.77
CA GLU A 123 22.34 -7.51 -8.64
C GLU A 123 21.38 -8.69 -8.57
N VAL A 124 20.90 -9.13 -9.72
CA VAL A 124 20.06 -10.33 -9.82
C VAL A 124 20.92 -11.44 -10.40
N PRO A 125 21.03 -12.60 -9.70
CA PRO A 125 21.82 -13.70 -10.22
C PRO A 125 21.34 -14.14 -11.60
N MET A 126 22.27 -14.33 -12.51
CA MET A 126 21.99 -14.94 -13.82
C MET A 126 21.76 -16.43 -13.60
N ALA A 127 20.64 -16.92 -14.05
CA ALA A 127 20.32 -18.34 -13.95
C ALA A 127 21.18 -19.18 -14.90
#